data_d1d1a850f10898cc2aeda42851fb6a9d
#
_entry.id   d1d1a850f10898cc2aeda42851fb6a9d
#
_cell.length_a   1.000
_cell.length_b   1.000
_cell.length_c   1.000
_cell.angle_alpha   90.00
_cell.angle_beta   90.00
_cell.angle_gamma   90.00
#
_symmetry.space_group_name_H-M   'P 1'
#
loop_
_entity.id
_entity.type
_entity.pdbx_description
1 polymer ?
#
loop_
_entity_poly.entity_id
_entity_poly.type
_entity_poly.pdbx_seq_one_letter_code
_entity_poly.pdbx_strand_id
1 'polypeptide(L)'
;MDQPAGHHLAQLNIGRLRYEASDPRMADFVDNLAFVNGLAERREGFVWRYQDDSGSAIDTRPFDGDPRMAINMSVWTDGDALARFVWQTVHKRFYGQRHDWFETMADRYFVMWWVSAGHRPTVQEAIERLDHLKRHGPSDHAFDWESLPAAQLWKTARCA
;
A
#
# COMPACT_ATOMS: atom_id res chain seq x y z
N MET A 1 16.63 5.84 4.05
CA MET A 1 15.72 6.71 4.82
C MET A 1 15.61 6.18 6.22
N ASP A 2 16.14 6.92 7.18
CA ASP A 2 16.04 6.54 8.60
C ASP A 2 14.73 7.06 9.18
N GLN A 3 14.16 6.28 10.10
CA GLN A 3 12.93 6.66 10.78
C GLN A 3 13.19 7.78 11.78
N PRO A 4 12.53 8.94 11.65
CA PRO A 4 12.62 9.99 12.65
C PRO A 4 11.98 9.56 13.97
N ALA A 5 12.53 10.03 15.10
CA ALA A 5 11.95 9.76 16.41
C ALA A 5 10.50 10.28 16.50
N GLY A 6 9.62 9.49 17.10
CA GLY A 6 8.20 9.84 17.24
C GLY A 6 7.38 9.78 15.93
N HIS A 7 7.91 9.14 14.87
CA HIS A 7 7.20 8.96 13.61
C HIS A 7 6.83 7.50 13.36
N HIS A 8 5.79 7.33 12.57
CA HIS A 8 5.33 6.06 12.00
C HIS A 8 5.53 6.08 10.48
N LEU A 9 5.44 4.91 9.85
CA LEU A 9 5.52 4.76 8.40
C LEU A 9 4.12 4.71 7.79
N ALA A 10 3.81 5.66 6.92
CA ALA A 10 2.64 5.62 6.05
C ALA A 10 3.01 5.03 4.68
N GLN A 11 2.07 4.35 4.05
CA GLN A 11 2.19 3.86 2.68
C GLN A 11 0.90 4.06 1.89
N LEU A 12 1.04 4.30 0.59
CA LEU A 12 -0.03 4.20 -0.39
C LEU A 12 0.39 3.25 -1.50
N ASN A 13 -0.51 2.34 -1.85
CA ASN A 13 -0.43 1.51 -3.05
C ASN A 13 -1.65 1.80 -3.93
N ILE A 14 -1.44 1.98 -5.22
CA ILE A 14 -2.51 2.09 -6.21
C ILE A 14 -2.41 0.95 -7.21
N GLY A 15 -3.53 0.58 -7.79
CA GLY A 15 -3.59 -0.45 -8.83
C GLY A 15 -4.77 -0.23 -9.76
N ARG A 16 -4.57 -0.49 -11.05
CA ARG A 16 -5.64 -0.47 -12.02
C ARG A 16 -6.27 -1.86 -12.13
N LEU A 17 -7.51 -1.99 -11.69
CA LEU A 17 -8.27 -3.23 -11.80
C LEU A 17 -8.62 -3.52 -13.26
N ARG A 18 -8.66 -4.79 -13.64
CA ARG A 18 -9.12 -5.20 -14.98
C ARG A 18 -10.58 -4.90 -15.20
N TYR A 19 -11.39 -5.01 -14.13
CA TYR A 19 -12.82 -4.73 -14.11
C TYR A 19 -13.14 -3.92 -12.86
N GLU A 20 -14.32 -3.30 -12.82
CA GLU A 20 -14.77 -2.63 -11.59
C GLU A 20 -14.90 -3.64 -10.45
N ALA A 21 -14.67 -3.20 -9.22
CA ALA A 21 -14.75 -4.07 -8.04
C ALA A 21 -16.13 -4.73 -7.86
N SER A 22 -17.20 -4.11 -8.34
CA SER A 22 -18.57 -4.65 -8.34
C SER A 22 -18.82 -5.71 -9.41
N ASP A 23 -17.92 -5.87 -10.39
CA ASP A 23 -18.05 -6.90 -11.42
C ASP A 23 -17.90 -8.30 -10.80
N PRO A 24 -18.75 -9.28 -11.13
CA PRO A 24 -18.66 -10.65 -10.59
C PRO A 24 -17.30 -11.31 -10.80
N ARG A 25 -16.56 -10.95 -11.85
CA ARG A 25 -15.20 -11.44 -12.13
C ARG A 25 -14.17 -10.98 -11.10
N MET A 26 -14.49 -9.93 -10.31
CA MET A 26 -13.64 -9.39 -9.25
C MET A 26 -14.02 -9.90 -7.85
N ALA A 27 -14.99 -10.79 -7.72
CA ALA A 27 -15.46 -11.29 -6.42
C ALA A 27 -14.32 -11.90 -5.58
N ASP A 28 -13.46 -12.72 -6.18
CA ASP A 28 -12.31 -13.31 -5.49
C ASP A 28 -11.31 -12.26 -5.01
N PHE A 29 -11.11 -11.18 -5.78
CA PHE A 29 -10.27 -10.06 -5.35
C PHE A 29 -10.86 -9.37 -4.14
N VAL A 30 -12.14 -9.06 -4.15
CA VAL A 30 -12.84 -8.38 -3.05
C VAL A 30 -12.78 -9.21 -1.77
N ASP A 31 -13.03 -10.52 -1.86
CA ASP A 31 -12.95 -11.44 -0.73
C ASP A 31 -11.53 -11.58 -0.18
N ASN A 32 -10.53 -11.67 -1.05
CA ASN A 32 -9.13 -11.68 -0.64
C ASN A 32 -8.69 -10.35 -0.01
N LEU A 33 -9.17 -9.23 -0.52
CA LEU A 33 -8.89 -7.91 0.06
C LEU A 33 -9.42 -7.81 1.49
N ALA A 34 -10.67 -8.20 1.72
CA ALA A 34 -11.27 -8.21 3.06
C ALA A 34 -10.48 -9.10 4.04
N PHE A 35 -10.08 -10.29 3.58
CA PHE A 35 -9.28 -11.21 4.38
C PHE A 35 -7.90 -10.62 4.74
N VAL A 36 -7.19 -10.05 3.77
CA VAL A 36 -5.85 -9.46 3.96
C VAL A 36 -5.92 -8.23 4.86
N ASN A 37 -6.94 -7.39 4.71
CA ASN A 37 -7.17 -6.26 5.61
C ASN A 37 -7.36 -6.73 7.07
N GLY A 38 -8.13 -7.78 7.28
CA GLY A 38 -8.33 -8.38 8.59
C GLY A 38 -7.05 -8.99 9.19
N LEU A 39 -6.16 -9.52 8.34
CA LEU A 39 -4.83 -9.99 8.78
C LEU A 39 -3.92 -8.82 9.15
N ALA A 40 -3.95 -7.73 8.37
CA ALA A 40 -3.16 -6.53 8.67
C ALA A 40 -3.48 -5.97 10.05
N GLU A 41 -4.77 -5.80 10.36
CA GLU A 41 -5.25 -5.25 11.64
C GLU A 41 -4.81 -6.05 12.86
N ARG A 42 -4.47 -7.32 12.69
CA ARG A 42 -3.98 -8.22 13.77
C ARG A 42 -2.48 -8.35 13.83
N ARG A 43 -1.73 -7.72 12.93
CA ARG A 43 -0.27 -7.80 12.90
C ARG A 43 0.35 -6.83 13.89
N GLU A 44 1.40 -7.29 14.56
CA GLU A 44 2.25 -6.42 15.35
C GLU A 44 2.82 -5.29 14.48
N GLY A 45 2.72 -4.07 14.97
CA GLY A 45 3.18 -2.88 14.27
C GLY A 45 2.13 -2.26 13.33
N PHE A 46 0.96 -2.85 13.18
CA PHE A 46 -0.15 -2.18 12.50
C PHE A 46 -0.70 -1.03 13.36
N VAL A 47 -0.91 0.13 12.75
CA VAL A 47 -1.44 1.31 13.44
C VAL A 47 -2.82 1.70 12.92
N TRP A 48 -2.97 1.81 11.60
CA TRP A 48 -4.20 2.28 10.99
C TRP A 48 -4.23 1.94 9.50
N ARG A 49 -5.41 1.80 8.94
CA ARG A 49 -5.65 1.80 7.50
C ARG A 49 -6.80 2.71 7.11
N TYR A 50 -6.71 3.25 5.91
CA TYR A 50 -7.82 3.97 5.30
C TYR A 50 -8.94 3.01 4.94
N GLN A 51 -10.17 3.42 5.21
CA GLN A 51 -11.38 2.73 4.78
C GLN A 51 -12.48 3.75 4.51
N ASP A 52 -13.26 3.48 3.47
CA ASP A 52 -14.51 4.18 3.19
C ASP A 52 -15.70 3.44 3.81
N ASP A 53 -16.93 3.81 3.44
CA ASP A 53 -18.14 3.20 3.99
C ASP A 53 -18.31 1.70 3.62
N SER A 54 -17.55 1.19 2.65
CA SER A 54 -17.49 -0.24 2.32
C SER A 54 -16.74 -1.10 3.34
N GLY A 55 -16.01 -0.46 4.26
CA GLY A 55 -15.10 -1.14 5.19
C GLY A 55 -13.72 -1.47 4.58
N SER A 56 -13.52 -1.12 3.33
CA SER A 56 -12.23 -1.11 2.60
C SER A 56 -12.05 0.25 1.93
N ALA A 57 -11.35 0.35 0.82
CA ALA A 57 -11.23 1.58 0.04
C ALA A 57 -11.82 1.43 -1.38
N ILE A 58 -12.70 0.46 -1.59
CA ILE A 58 -13.24 0.09 -2.91
C ILE A 58 -14.06 1.20 -3.54
N ASP A 59 -14.81 1.97 -2.75
CA ASP A 59 -15.68 3.03 -3.22
C ASP A 59 -14.97 4.38 -3.34
N THR A 60 -13.71 4.46 -2.91
CA THR A 60 -12.89 5.67 -3.02
C THR A 60 -12.30 5.78 -4.43
N ARG A 61 -12.56 6.89 -5.11
CA ARG A 61 -12.21 7.12 -6.52
C ARG A 61 -11.45 8.44 -6.69
N PRO A 62 -10.18 8.49 -6.29
CA PRO A 62 -9.43 9.74 -6.25
C PRO A 62 -8.83 10.17 -7.59
N PHE A 63 -8.90 9.33 -8.63
CA PHE A 63 -8.32 9.58 -9.95
C PHE A 63 -9.45 9.86 -10.96
N ASP A 64 -9.94 11.10 -11.00
CA ASP A 64 -10.99 11.58 -11.90
C ASP A 64 -12.28 10.71 -11.88
N GLY A 65 -12.56 10.09 -10.73
CA GLY A 65 -13.71 9.20 -10.55
C GLY A 65 -13.57 7.84 -11.24
N ASP A 66 -12.39 7.47 -11.74
CA ASP A 66 -12.15 6.17 -12.39
C ASP A 66 -12.46 5.01 -11.43
N PRO A 67 -13.51 4.19 -11.69
CA PRO A 67 -13.92 3.12 -10.79
C PRO A 67 -12.98 1.92 -10.77
N ARG A 68 -12.01 1.87 -11.67
CA ARG A 68 -11.01 0.79 -11.74
C ARG A 68 -9.70 1.11 -11.05
N MET A 69 -9.51 2.37 -10.60
CA MET A 69 -8.32 2.73 -9.82
C MET A 69 -8.53 2.44 -8.34
N ALA A 70 -7.96 1.34 -7.89
CA ALA A 70 -7.99 0.93 -6.48
C ALA A 70 -6.84 1.58 -5.70
N ILE A 71 -7.10 1.92 -4.44
CA ILE A 71 -6.10 2.40 -3.50
C ILE A 71 -6.05 1.51 -2.27
N ASN A 72 -4.87 1.42 -1.67
CA ASN A 72 -4.65 0.84 -0.35
C ASN A 72 -3.68 1.74 0.42
N MET A 73 -4.11 2.24 1.56
CA MET A 73 -3.31 3.13 2.40
C MET A 73 -3.34 2.66 3.85
N SER A 74 -2.18 2.61 4.48
CA SER A 74 -2.05 2.20 5.87
C SER A 74 -0.86 2.85 6.56
N VAL A 75 -0.88 2.83 7.90
CA VAL A 75 0.19 3.33 8.77
C VAL A 75 0.68 2.18 9.65
N TRP A 76 1.98 2.09 9.80
CA TRP A 76 2.70 1.06 10.56
C TRP A 76 3.71 1.70 11.51
N THR A 77 4.04 1.02 12.60
CA THR A 77 5.03 1.55 13.55
C THR A 77 6.38 1.83 12.92
N ASP A 78 6.77 1.00 11.94
CA ASP A 78 8.07 1.07 11.27
C ASP A 78 8.07 0.31 9.93
N GLY A 79 9.18 0.39 9.20
CA GLY A 79 9.35 -0.27 7.92
C GLY A 79 9.45 -1.79 8.02
N ASP A 80 9.99 -2.32 9.13
CA ASP A 80 10.09 -3.76 9.33
C ASP A 80 8.71 -4.41 9.53
N ALA A 81 7.82 -3.75 10.27
CA ALA A 81 6.45 -4.22 10.46
C ALA A 81 5.70 -4.31 9.13
N LEU A 82 5.75 -3.26 8.32
CA LEU A 82 5.17 -3.26 6.98
C LEU A 82 5.81 -4.33 6.09
N ALA A 83 7.13 -4.42 6.06
CA ALA A 83 7.85 -5.39 5.23
C ALA A 83 7.48 -6.83 5.58
N ARG A 84 7.44 -7.18 6.87
CA ARG A 84 7.00 -8.51 7.32
C ARG A 84 5.59 -8.82 6.85
N PHE A 85 4.66 -7.89 6.98
CA PHE A 85 3.29 -8.09 6.52
C PHE A 85 3.22 -8.28 5.01
N VAL A 86 3.84 -7.40 4.23
CA VAL A 86 3.81 -7.46 2.76
C VAL A 86 4.40 -8.79 2.26
N TRP A 87 5.59 -9.16 2.71
CA TRP A 87 6.31 -10.32 2.19
C TRP A 87 5.77 -11.66 2.71
N GLN A 88 5.30 -11.71 3.95
CA GLN A 88 4.79 -12.94 4.55
C GLN A 88 3.32 -13.22 4.21
N THR A 89 2.53 -12.18 3.95
CA THR A 89 1.07 -12.28 3.80
C THR A 89 0.61 -11.86 2.41
N VAL A 90 0.80 -10.57 2.07
CA VAL A 90 0.28 -10.00 0.81
C VAL A 90 0.92 -10.67 -0.39
N HIS A 91 2.23 -10.78 -0.40
CA HIS A 91 2.97 -11.37 -1.52
C HIS A 91 2.55 -12.81 -1.79
N LYS A 92 2.42 -13.63 -0.75
CA LYS A 92 2.00 -15.03 -0.90
C LYS A 92 0.59 -15.19 -1.44
N ARG A 93 -0.31 -14.26 -1.08
CA ARG A 93 -1.72 -14.39 -1.40
C ARG A 93 -2.11 -13.72 -2.71
N PHE A 94 -1.53 -12.57 -3.02
CA PHE A 94 -1.88 -11.79 -4.22
C PHE A 94 -0.94 -11.99 -5.40
N TYR A 95 0.30 -12.40 -5.16
CA TYR A 95 1.30 -12.43 -6.21
C TYR A 95 0.96 -13.39 -7.36
N GLY A 96 0.42 -14.57 -7.04
CA GLY A 96 0.06 -15.59 -8.04
C GLY A 96 -1.14 -15.18 -8.92
N GLN A 97 -2.04 -14.35 -8.41
CA GLN A 97 -3.30 -13.98 -9.06
C GLN A 97 -3.35 -12.51 -9.51
N ARG A 98 -2.26 -11.75 -9.31
CA ARG A 98 -2.24 -10.32 -9.63
C ARG A 98 -2.60 -10.01 -11.09
N HIS A 99 -2.23 -10.88 -12.02
CA HIS A 99 -2.50 -10.72 -13.43
C HIS A 99 -3.98 -10.92 -13.79
N ASP A 100 -4.72 -11.65 -12.95
CA ASP A 100 -6.15 -11.85 -13.12
C ASP A 100 -6.94 -10.60 -12.70
N TRP A 101 -6.41 -9.84 -11.75
CA TRP A 101 -7.10 -8.70 -11.13
C TRP A 101 -6.59 -7.34 -11.58
N PHE A 102 -5.29 -7.20 -11.87
CA PHE A 102 -4.66 -5.92 -12.16
C PHE A 102 -4.08 -5.86 -13.58
N GLU A 103 -4.21 -4.69 -14.18
CA GLU A 103 -3.42 -4.30 -15.34
C GLU A 103 -2.01 -3.93 -14.92
N THR A 104 -1.03 -4.14 -15.80
CA THR A 104 0.34 -3.67 -15.55
C THR A 104 0.37 -2.14 -15.67
N MET A 105 0.89 -1.48 -14.64
CA MET A 105 1.10 -0.03 -14.62
C MET A 105 2.54 0.29 -15.03
N ALA A 106 2.71 1.24 -15.96
CA ALA A 106 4.02 1.65 -16.45
C ALA A 106 4.74 2.62 -15.50
N ASP A 107 3.99 3.29 -14.64
CA ASP A 107 4.50 4.31 -13.72
C ASP A 107 4.55 3.77 -12.27
N ARG A 108 5.17 4.54 -11.37
CA ARG A 108 5.20 4.20 -9.94
C ARG A 108 3.79 4.13 -9.39
N TYR A 109 3.52 3.10 -8.61
CA TYR A 109 2.22 2.79 -8.03
C TYR A 109 2.29 2.61 -6.50
N PHE A 110 3.44 2.88 -5.90
CA PHE A 110 3.70 2.70 -4.48
C PHE A 110 4.55 3.85 -3.94
N VAL A 111 4.20 4.36 -2.77
CA VAL A 111 4.94 5.40 -2.07
C VAL A 111 4.87 5.17 -0.56
N MET A 112 5.93 5.57 0.12
CA MET A 112 6.01 5.62 1.59
C MET A 112 6.49 7.01 2.04
N TRP A 113 6.10 7.38 3.25
CA TRP A 113 6.58 8.60 3.91
C TRP A 113 6.44 8.49 5.42
N TRP A 114 7.20 9.29 6.15
CA TRP A 114 7.12 9.35 7.59
C TRP A 114 6.00 10.31 8.04
N VAL A 115 5.21 9.89 9.03
CA VAL A 115 4.15 10.68 9.64
C VAL A 115 4.36 10.74 11.15
N SER A 116 4.02 11.85 11.80
CA SER A 116 4.05 11.92 13.25
C SER A 116 3.14 10.84 13.87
N ALA A 117 3.55 10.25 14.97
CA ALA A 117 2.73 9.24 15.66
C ALA A 117 1.34 9.82 15.97
N GLY A 118 0.28 9.10 15.60
CA GLY A 118 -1.12 9.55 15.74
C GLY A 118 -1.68 10.27 14.51
N HIS A 119 -0.86 10.71 13.55
CA HIS A 119 -1.36 11.27 12.29
C HIS A 119 -2.00 10.17 11.42
N ARG A 120 -3.15 10.48 10.85
CA ARG A 120 -3.86 9.64 9.88
C ARG A 120 -3.89 10.38 8.55
N PRO A 121 -3.11 9.93 7.54
CA PRO A 121 -3.02 10.61 6.27
C PRO A 121 -4.36 10.68 5.55
N THR A 122 -4.59 11.75 4.81
CA THR A 122 -5.70 11.84 3.86
C THR A 122 -5.32 11.22 2.52
N VAL A 123 -6.32 10.85 1.73
CA VAL A 123 -6.11 10.35 0.36
C VAL A 123 -5.39 11.39 -0.49
N GLN A 124 -5.74 12.68 -0.33
CA GLN A 124 -5.08 13.77 -1.05
C GLN A 124 -3.60 13.90 -0.67
N GLU A 125 -3.26 13.81 0.62
CA GLU A 125 -1.87 13.79 1.08
C GLU A 125 -1.09 12.65 0.42
N ALA A 126 -1.66 11.43 0.44
CA ALA A 126 -1.02 10.25 -0.12
C ALA A 126 -0.77 10.34 -1.64
N ILE A 127 -1.72 10.92 -2.39
CA ILE A 127 -1.56 11.15 -3.84
C ILE A 127 -0.47 12.19 -4.10
N GLU A 128 -0.43 13.26 -3.30
CA GLU A 128 0.62 14.28 -3.41
C GLU A 128 2.01 13.66 -3.18
N ARG A 129 2.16 12.78 -2.18
CA ARG A 129 3.41 12.04 -1.93
C ARG A 129 3.81 11.16 -3.11
N LEU A 130 2.86 10.44 -3.70
CA LEU A 130 3.11 9.62 -4.88
C LEU A 130 3.55 10.47 -6.09
N ASP A 131 2.87 11.58 -6.33
CA ASP A 131 3.19 12.50 -7.42
C ASP A 131 4.55 13.17 -7.22
N HIS A 132 4.90 13.49 -5.98
CA HIS A 132 6.25 13.99 -5.66
C HIS A 132 7.32 12.95 -5.98
N LEU A 133 7.12 11.71 -5.54
CA LEU A 133 8.04 10.60 -5.82
C LEU A 133 8.22 10.35 -7.34
N LYS A 134 7.13 10.44 -8.11
CA LYS A 134 7.18 10.30 -9.57
C LYS A 134 8.02 11.39 -10.24
N ARG A 135 7.85 12.64 -9.80
CA ARG A 135 8.49 13.80 -10.42
C ARG A 135 9.93 14.04 -9.97
N HIS A 136 10.24 13.74 -8.72
CA HIS A 136 11.50 14.16 -8.09
C HIS A 136 12.37 12.99 -7.64
N GLY A 137 11.84 11.75 -7.64
CA GLY A 137 12.52 10.60 -7.07
C GLY A 137 12.46 10.56 -5.54
N PRO A 138 13.15 9.58 -4.90
CA PRO A 138 13.15 9.42 -3.45
C PRO A 138 13.75 10.61 -2.71
N SER A 139 13.09 11.01 -1.63
CA SER A 139 13.47 12.08 -0.72
C SER A 139 12.87 11.84 0.66
N ASP A 140 13.20 12.67 1.66
CA ASP A 140 12.54 12.60 3.00
C ASP A 140 11.03 12.85 2.94
N HIS A 141 10.55 13.50 1.87
CA HIS A 141 9.14 13.78 1.66
C HIS A 141 8.35 12.56 1.15
N ALA A 142 8.98 11.76 0.26
CA ALA A 142 8.35 10.58 -0.33
C ALA A 142 9.43 9.61 -0.84
N PHE A 143 9.29 8.33 -0.56
CA PHE A 143 10.27 7.31 -0.93
C PHE A 143 9.61 5.95 -1.23
N ASP A 144 10.41 4.99 -1.63
CA ASP A 144 9.99 3.62 -1.94
C ASP A 144 10.81 2.57 -1.17
N TRP A 145 10.55 1.29 -1.44
CA TRP A 145 11.24 0.19 -0.77
C TRP A 145 12.78 0.23 -0.91
N GLU A 146 13.29 0.76 -2.01
CA GLU A 146 14.74 0.82 -2.24
C GLU A 146 15.44 1.76 -1.26
N SER A 147 14.70 2.71 -0.71
CA SER A 147 15.18 3.70 0.25
C SER A 147 15.17 3.21 1.70
N LEU A 148 14.55 2.05 1.99
CA LEU A 148 14.48 1.49 3.34
C LEU A 148 15.52 0.38 3.54
N PRO A 149 16.36 0.46 4.60
CA PRO A 149 17.33 -0.61 4.94
C PRO A 149 16.65 -1.97 5.15
N ALA A 150 15.51 -2.00 5.81
CA ALA A 150 14.72 -3.21 6.05
C ALA A 150 14.32 -3.97 4.78
N ALA A 151 13.96 -3.24 3.71
CA ALA A 151 13.58 -3.87 2.45
C ALA A 151 14.75 -4.58 1.75
N GLN A 152 15.96 -4.12 1.97
CA GLN A 152 17.16 -4.73 1.39
C GLN A 152 17.51 -6.07 2.05
N LEU A 153 17.29 -6.19 3.36
CA LEU A 153 17.47 -7.46 4.07
C LEU A 153 16.52 -8.56 3.55
N TRP A 154 15.29 -8.20 3.18
CA TRP A 154 14.33 -9.13 2.61
C TRP A 154 14.64 -9.53 1.16
N LYS A 155 15.24 -8.65 0.38
CA LYS A 155 15.74 -8.98 -0.96
C LYS A 155 16.88 -10.01 -0.88
N THR A 156 17.80 -9.85 0.04
CA THR A 156 18.93 -10.78 0.23
C THR A 156 18.51 -12.14 0.81
N ALA A 157 17.53 -12.18 1.71
CA ALA A 157 16.98 -13.42 2.26
C ALA A 157 16.22 -14.28 1.22
N ARG A 158 15.82 -13.70 0.09
CA ARG A 158 15.15 -14.44 -1.01
C ARG A 158 16.12 -15.01 -2.04
N CYS A 159 17.35 -14.55 -2.06
CA CYS A 159 18.40 -15.08 -2.93
C CYS A 159 19.22 -16.20 -2.28
N ALA A 160 18.93 -16.51 -1.05
CA ALA A 160 19.41 -17.67 -0.34
C ALA A 160 18.29 -18.69 -0.19
#